data_9f57e8b7073c730c78394a72a0677030
#
_entry.id   9f57e8b7073c730c78394a72a0677030
#
_cell.length_a   1.000
_cell.length_b   1.000
_cell.length_c   1.000
_cell.angle_alpha   90.00
_cell.angle_beta   90.00
_cell.angle_gamma   90.00
#
_symmetry.space_group_name_H-M   'P 1'
#
loop_
_entity.id
_entity.type
_entity.pdbx_description
1 polymer ?
#
loop_
_entity_poly.entity_id
_entity_poly.type
_entity_poly.pdbx_seq_one_letter_code
_entity_poly.pdbx_strand_id
1 'polypeptide(L)'
;GSEMCIRDRFIAGVYLSPTFVTMVAGDAAITLFGLPITKATYSYSVIPVILMVWITHYIEILVDKITPKMVKLILNPTLVILISAPIALIVVGPIGTIIGNGLAVAINFLSVKLGFIIVGILAATFPFIVMTGMHHALTPIGLNAIATGGTDTLIFVSQVCSNLAQSGASLAVAVRSKDSNMKQLASAAGVSALMGITEPALYGVTLKLKRPVVACLLYTSPSPRD
;
A
#
# COMPACT_ATOMS: atom_id res chain seq x y z
N GLY A 1 -4.03 -23.07 -4.33
CA GLY A 1 -3.72 -21.66 -4.65
C GLY A 1 -4.94 -20.75 -4.80
N SER A 2 -5.99 -21.16 -5.52
CA SER A 2 -7.16 -20.29 -5.77
C SER A 2 -8.06 -20.09 -4.54
N GLU A 3 -8.24 -21.11 -3.72
CA GLU A 3 -9.12 -21.03 -2.55
C GLU A 3 -8.54 -20.18 -1.41
N MET A 4 -7.23 -20.20 -1.22
CA MET A 4 -6.55 -19.32 -0.26
C MET A 4 -6.72 -17.85 -0.65
N CYS A 5 -6.59 -17.52 -1.92
CA CYS A 5 -6.78 -16.16 -2.44
C CYS A 5 -8.21 -15.62 -2.24
N ILE A 6 -9.23 -16.48 -2.31
CA ILE A 6 -10.64 -16.08 -2.08
C ILE A 6 -10.87 -15.76 -0.60
N ARG A 7 -10.35 -16.58 0.31
CA ARG A 7 -10.47 -16.37 1.76
C ARG A 7 -9.77 -15.08 2.22
N ASP A 8 -8.56 -14.85 1.72
CA ASP A 8 -7.80 -13.63 2.02
C ASP A 8 -8.53 -12.37 1.55
N ARG A 9 -9.15 -12.44 0.36
CA ARG A 9 -9.99 -11.35 -0.17
C ARG A 9 -11.25 -11.13 0.65
N PHE A 10 -11.85 -12.19 1.20
CA PHE A 10 -13.04 -12.07 2.03
C PHE A 10 -12.71 -11.36 3.36
N ILE A 11 -11.61 -11.73 4.00
CA ILE A 11 -11.15 -11.08 5.25
C ILE A 11 -10.80 -9.61 4.98
N ALA A 12 -10.07 -9.33 3.89
CA ALA A 12 -9.81 -7.96 3.46
C ALA A 12 -11.12 -7.19 3.15
N GLY A 13 -12.12 -7.85 2.56
CA GLY A 13 -13.43 -7.29 2.27
C GLY A 13 -14.21 -6.86 3.52
N VAL A 14 -14.06 -7.55 4.64
CA VAL A 14 -14.67 -7.16 5.93
C VAL A 14 -14.09 -5.81 6.40
N TYR A 15 -12.79 -5.59 6.28
CA TYR A 15 -12.15 -4.31 6.63
C TYR A 15 -12.53 -3.15 5.71
N LEU A 16 -12.78 -3.46 4.44
CA LEU A 16 -13.17 -2.48 3.42
C LEU A 16 -14.68 -2.26 3.35
N SER A 17 -15.46 -3.00 4.13
CA SER A 17 -16.91 -2.83 4.20
C SER A 17 -17.25 -1.39 4.58
N PRO A 18 -18.09 -0.68 3.79
CA PRO A 18 -18.50 0.69 4.12
C PRO A 18 -19.11 0.82 5.51
N THR A 19 -19.89 -0.18 5.92
CA THR A 19 -20.49 -0.25 7.25
C THR A 19 -19.44 -0.32 8.35
N PHE A 20 -18.41 -1.15 8.19
CA PHE A 20 -17.33 -1.26 9.17
C PHE A 20 -16.50 0.03 9.22
N VAL A 21 -16.16 0.60 8.07
CA VAL A 21 -15.41 1.86 7.97
C VAL A 21 -16.16 3.01 8.64
N THR A 22 -17.48 3.14 8.43
CA THR A 22 -18.31 4.18 9.07
C THR A 22 -18.47 3.96 10.57
N MET A 23 -18.57 2.71 11.01
CA MET A 23 -18.61 2.38 12.45
C MET A 23 -17.29 2.75 13.15
N VAL A 24 -16.15 2.42 12.55
CA VAL A 24 -14.81 2.74 13.11
C VAL A 24 -14.52 4.24 13.07
N ALA A 25 -15.04 4.97 12.08
CA ALA A 25 -14.91 6.42 11.98
C ALA A 25 -15.82 7.17 12.97
N GLY A 26 -16.85 6.52 13.52
CA GLY A 26 -17.76 7.10 14.51
C GLY A 26 -17.09 7.31 15.88
N ASP A 27 -17.70 8.20 16.70
CA ASP A 27 -17.21 8.50 18.06
C ASP A 27 -17.52 7.42 19.10
N ALA A 28 -18.37 6.45 18.78
CA ALA A 28 -18.70 5.34 19.67
C ALA A 28 -17.51 4.40 19.89
N ALA A 29 -17.30 4.00 21.14
CA ALA A 29 -16.34 2.94 21.47
C ALA A 29 -16.90 1.60 20.97
N ILE A 30 -16.28 1.03 19.94
CA ILE A 30 -16.66 -0.26 19.41
C ILE A 30 -15.93 -1.33 20.22
N THR A 31 -16.68 -2.26 20.81
CA THR A 31 -16.12 -3.39 21.52
C THR A 31 -16.56 -4.69 20.85
N LEU A 32 -15.64 -5.60 20.62
CA LEU A 32 -15.92 -6.96 20.18
C LEU A 32 -15.67 -7.92 21.35
N PHE A 33 -16.71 -8.59 21.83
CA PHE A 33 -16.64 -9.48 23.01
C PHE A 33 -16.07 -8.80 24.27
N GLY A 34 -16.31 -7.49 24.45
CA GLY A 34 -15.80 -6.71 25.59
C GLY A 34 -14.37 -6.20 25.43
N LEU A 35 -13.69 -6.49 24.32
CA LEU A 35 -12.36 -5.97 23.99
C LEU A 35 -12.49 -4.74 23.08
N PRO A 36 -11.80 -3.63 23.39
CA PRO A 36 -11.88 -2.42 22.58
C PRO A 36 -11.20 -2.61 21.22
N ILE A 37 -11.91 -2.28 20.14
CA ILE A 37 -11.33 -2.22 18.82
C ILE A 37 -10.60 -0.89 18.65
N THR A 38 -9.34 -0.94 18.21
CA THR A 38 -8.55 0.26 17.95
C THR A 38 -9.13 1.02 16.76
N LYS A 39 -9.45 2.29 16.93
CA LYS A 39 -9.86 3.17 15.84
C LYS A 39 -8.67 3.39 14.90
N ALA A 40 -8.69 2.73 13.75
CA ALA A 40 -7.64 2.81 12.75
C ALA A 40 -8.23 2.91 11.36
N THR A 41 -7.58 3.64 10.48
CA THR A 41 -7.94 3.74 9.07
C THR A 41 -7.42 2.48 8.35
N TYR A 42 -8.13 1.39 8.45
CA TYR A 42 -7.74 0.09 7.87
C TYR A 42 -7.68 0.10 6.34
N SER A 43 -8.42 1.02 5.70
CA SER A 43 -8.61 1.05 4.23
C SER A 43 -7.33 1.30 3.43
N TYR A 44 -6.28 1.82 4.06
CA TYR A 44 -5.03 2.22 3.38
C TYR A 44 -3.79 1.55 3.96
N SER A 45 -3.92 0.52 4.80
CA SER A 45 -2.77 -0.10 5.43
C SER A 45 -2.50 -1.50 4.87
N VAL A 46 -1.38 -1.65 4.18
CA VAL A 46 -0.94 -2.92 3.60
C VAL A 46 -0.29 -3.83 4.63
N ILE A 47 0.41 -3.27 5.61
CA ILE A 47 1.11 -4.04 6.65
C ILE A 47 0.15 -4.95 7.44
N PRO A 48 -0.99 -4.45 7.97
CA PRO A 48 -1.96 -5.32 8.63
C PRO A 48 -2.48 -6.46 7.75
N VAL A 49 -2.69 -6.19 6.44
CA VAL A 49 -3.16 -7.24 5.52
C VAL A 49 -2.12 -8.34 5.34
N ILE A 50 -0.84 -8.00 5.17
CA ILE A 50 0.25 -8.98 5.03
C ILE A 50 0.38 -9.81 6.30
N LEU A 51 0.40 -9.16 7.47
CA LEU A 51 0.45 -9.86 8.77
C LEU A 51 -0.77 -10.77 8.96
N MET A 52 -1.94 -10.30 8.52
CA MET A 52 -3.17 -11.08 8.62
C MET A 52 -3.13 -12.32 7.75
N VAL A 53 -2.71 -12.22 6.49
CA VAL A 53 -2.54 -13.36 5.59
C VAL A 53 -1.57 -14.38 6.19
N TRP A 54 -0.47 -13.92 6.76
CA TRP A 54 0.51 -14.77 7.43
C TRP A 54 -0.08 -15.49 8.64
N ILE A 55 -0.82 -14.81 9.51
CA ILE A 55 -1.50 -15.41 10.67
C ILE A 55 -2.59 -16.38 10.23
N THR A 56 -3.39 -16.02 9.23
CA THR A 56 -4.47 -16.86 8.69
C THR A 56 -3.94 -18.18 8.17
N HIS A 57 -2.76 -18.20 7.58
CA HIS A 57 -2.11 -19.44 7.13
C HIS A 57 -1.90 -20.43 8.31
N TYR A 58 -1.43 -19.96 9.44
CA TYR A 58 -1.26 -20.83 10.63
C TYR A 58 -2.59 -21.28 11.22
N ILE A 59 -3.60 -20.40 11.25
CA ILE A 59 -4.95 -20.73 11.67
C ILE A 59 -5.55 -21.81 10.76
N GLU A 60 -5.34 -21.72 9.46
CA GLU A 60 -5.81 -22.69 8.49
C GLU A 60 -5.20 -24.07 8.74
N ILE A 61 -3.88 -24.15 8.97
CA ILE A 61 -3.21 -25.42 9.31
C ILE A 61 -3.79 -26.04 10.58
N LEU A 62 -4.10 -25.22 11.58
CA LEU A 62 -4.67 -25.67 12.84
C LEU A 62 -6.09 -26.21 12.65
N VAL A 63 -6.94 -25.44 11.98
CA VAL A 63 -8.33 -25.80 11.70
C VAL A 63 -8.39 -27.05 10.82
N ASP A 64 -7.46 -27.17 9.87
CA ASP A 64 -7.37 -28.31 8.95
C ASP A 64 -7.11 -29.64 9.66
N LYS A 65 -6.39 -29.61 10.78
CA LYS A 65 -6.12 -30.79 11.62
C LYS A 65 -7.31 -31.21 12.46
N ILE A 66 -8.18 -30.29 12.83
CA ILE A 66 -9.31 -30.51 13.74
C ILE A 66 -10.58 -30.88 12.96
N THR A 67 -10.70 -30.41 11.71
CA THR A 67 -11.94 -30.55 10.93
C THR A 67 -12.05 -31.91 10.27
N PRO A 68 -13.18 -32.70 10.50
CA PRO A 68 -13.42 -33.97 9.86
C PRO A 68 -13.55 -33.84 8.33
N LYS A 69 -13.04 -34.83 7.58
CA LYS A 69 -13.01 -34.83 6.11
C LYS A 69 -14.36 -34.61 5.44
N MET A 70 -15.45 -35.10 6.03
CA MET A 70 -16.81 -35.03 5.44
C MET A 70 -17.35 -33.61 5.38
N VAL A 71 -17.03 -32.75 6.33
CA VAL A 71 -17.56 -31.36 6.43
C VAL A 71 -16.49 -30.30 6.16
N LYS A 72 -15.29 -30.73 5.79
CA LYS A 72 -14.11 -29.87 5.60
C LYS A 72 -14.36 -28.73 4.60
N LEU A 73 -15.11 -28.98 3.53
CA LEU A 73 -15.36 -28.02 2.47
C LEU A 73 -16.11 -26.76 2.97
N ILE A 74 -17.02 -26.94 3.94
CA ILE A 74 -17.85 -25.83 4.47
C ILE A 74 -17.31 -25.34 5.81
N LEU A 75 -16.96 -26.27 6.69
CA LEU A 75 -16.59 -25.93 8.06
C LEU A 75 -15.20 -25.27 8.14
N ASN A 76 -14.24 -25.70 7.31
CA ASN A 76 -12.89 -25.16 7.32
C ASN A 76 -12.85 -23.64 6.99
N PRO A 77 -13.38 -23.15 5.87
CA PRO A 77 -13.39 -21.72 5.58
C PRO A 77 -14.14 -20.90 6.62
N THR A 78 -15.26 -21.44 7.14
CA THR A 78 -16.08 -20.75 8.15
C THR A 78 -15.33 -20.57 9.46
N LEU A 79 -14.69 -21.63 9.96
CA LEU A 79 -13.89 -21.57 11.20
C LEU A 79 -12.65 -20.69 11.04
N VAL A 80 -11.97 -20.76 9.90
CA VAL A 80 -10.81 -19.91 9.62
C VAL A 80 -11.22 -18.43 9.67
N ILE A 81 -12.32 -18.05 9.03
CA ILE A 81 -12.80 -16.65 9.05
C ILE A 81 -13.25 -16.26 10.46
N LEU A 82 -13.99 -17.11 11.14
CA LEU A 82 -14.51 -16.84 12.50
C LEU A 82 -13.39 -16.60 13.51
N ILE A 83 -12.29 -17.33 13.42
CA ILE A 83 -11.13 -17.20 14.32
C ILE A 83 -10.23 -16.03 13.87
N SER A 84 -10.00 -15.90 12.58
CA SER A 84 -9.07 -14.90 12.05
C SER A 84 -9.59 -13.47 12.13
N ALA A 85 -10.91 -13.23 11.97
CA ALA A 85 -11.47 -11.89 12.00
C ALA A 85 -11.30 -11.18 13.36
N PRO A 86 -11.59 -11.79 14.53
CA PRO A 86 -11.29 -11.18 15.82
C PRO A 86 -9.79 -10.90 16.04
N ILE A 87 -8.92 -11.85 15.66
CA ILE A 87 -7.46 -11.68 15.79
C ILE A 87 -6.98 -10.52 14.94
N ALA A 88 -7.53 -10.39 13.74
CA ALA A 88 -7.23 -9.30 12.85
C ALA A 88 -7.56 -7.93 13.47
N LEU A 89 -8.75 -7.79 14.07
CA LEU A 89 -9.21 -6.53 14.65
C LEU A 89 -8.48 -6.18 15.96
N ILE A 90 -8.24 -7.19 16.81
CA ILE A 90 -7.73 -6.96 18.16
C ILE A 90 -6.20 -6.89 18.19
N VAL A 91 -5.51 -7.69 17.36
CA VAL A 91 -4.04 -7.82 17.40
C VAL A 91 -3.39 -7.11 16.23
N VAL A 92 -3.83 -7.43 15.00
CA VAL A 92 -3.16 -6.91 13.80
C VAL A 92 -3.45 -5.44 13.57
N GLY A 93 -4.66 -4.99 13.87
CA GLY A 93 -5.04 -3.58 13.76
C GLY A 93 -4.13 -2.65 14.58
N PRO A 94 -4.02 -2.83 15.90
CA PRO A 94 -3.12 -2.03 16.73
C PRO A 94 -1.66 -2.07 16.29
N ILE A 95 -1.14 -3.23 15.94
CA ILE A 95 0.25 -3.37 15.44
C ILE A 95 0.44 -2.54 14.16
N GLY A 96 -0.51 -2.62 13.23
CA GLY A 96 -0.46 -1.85 11.99
C GLY A 96 -0.51 -0.34 12.23
N THR A 97 -1.32 0.12 13.17
CA THR A 97 -1.37 1.55 13.53
C THR A 97 -0.11 2.04 14.22
N ILE A 98 0.49 1.26 15.11
CA ILE A 98 1.75 1.61 15.77
C ILE A 98 2.86 1.76 14.74
N ILE A 99 2.98 0.81 13.79
CA ILE A 99 3.99 0.86 12.72
C ILE A 99 3.72 2.07 11.80
N GLY A 100 2.46 2.29 11.40
CA GLY A 100 2.08 3.41 10.54
C GLY A 100 2.34 4.77 11.20
N ASN A 101 1.99 4.94 12.47
CA ASN A 101 2.25 6.15 13.22
C ASN A 101 3.76 6.36 13.44
N GLY A 102 4.51 5.30 13.72
CA GLY A 102 5.97 5.37 13.83
C GLY A 102 6.62 5.87 12.55
N LEU A 103 6.17 5.37 11.39
CA LEU A 103 6.63 5.84 10.08
C LEU A 103 6.26 7.32 9.85
N ALA A 104 5.04 7.73 10.18
CA ALA A 104 4.60 9.11 10.05
C ALA A 104 5.44 10.07 10.91
N VAL A 105 5.70 9.71 12.16
CA VAL A 105 6.56 10.49 13.07
C VAL A 105 7.98 10.59 12.51
N ALA A 106 8.56 9.49 12.03
CA ALA A 106 9.88 9.49 11.44
C ALA A 106 9.96 10.41 10.20
N ILE A 107 9.00 10.32 9.29
CA ILE A 107 8.92 11.17 8.09
C ILE A 107 8.79 12.65 8.48
N ASN A 108 7.90 12.98 9.40
CA ASN A 108 7.73 14.36 9.87
C ASN A 108 8.98 14.91 10.55
N PHE A 109 9.64 14.13 11.40
CA PHE A 109 10.90 14.53 12.03
C PHE A 109 11.99 14.81 11.00
N LEU A 110 12.13 13.93 9.99
CA LEU A 110 13.07 14.12 8.91
C LEU A 110 12.76 15.36 8.06
N SER A 111 11.47 15.61 7.78
CA SER A 111 11.05 16.76 6.97
C SER A 111 11.41 18.10 7.62
N VAL A 112 11.25 18.20 8.94
CA VAL A 112 11.62 19.41 9.70
C VAL A 112 13.13 19.64 9.71
N LYS A 113 13.91 18.55 9.76
CA LYS A 113 15.40 18.64 9.87
C LYS A 113 16.10 18.81 8.52
N LEU A 114 15.64 18.12 7.49
CA LEU A 114 16.31 18.01 6.19
C LEU A 114 15.63 18.83 5.07
N GLY A 115 14.45 19.42 5.32
CA GLY A 115 13.74 20.28 4.37
C GLY A 115 13.58 19.62 2.99
N PHE A 116 14.06 20.30 1.93
CA PHE A 116 13.91 19.81 0.53
C PHE A 116 14.67 18.51 0.24
N ILE A 117 15.73 18.18 0.99
CA ILE A 117 16.53 16.98 0.78
C ILE A 117 15.67 15.73 1.03
N ILE A 118 14.80 15.76 2.05
CA ILE A 118 13.93 14.62 2.34
C ILE A 118 12.87 14.42 1.25
N VAL A 119 12.39 15.50 0.62
CA VAL A 119 11.48 15.42 -0.53
C VAL A 119 12.16 14.67 -1.68
N GLY A 120 13.41 15.00 -1.99
CA GLY A 120 14.19 14.33 -3.03
C GLY A 120 14.45 12.85 -2.72
N ILE A 121 14.83 12.53 -1.48
CA ILE A 121 15.04 11.14 -1.05
C ILE A 121 13.73 10.36 -1.12
N LEU A 122 12.63 10.93 -0.62
CA LEU A 122 11.32 10.30 -0.65
C LEU A 122 10.84 10.10 -2.10
N ALA A 123 11.00 11.09 -2.97
CA ALA A 123 10.65 10.98 -4.38
C ALA A 123 11.48 9.90 -5.10
N ALA A 124 12.78 9.81 -4.82
CA ALA A 124 13.65 8.78 -5.38
C ALA A 124 13.28 7.37 -4.88
N THR A 125 12.91 7.23 -3.61
CA THR A 125 12.52 5.94 -3.04
C THR A 125 11.04 5.58 -3.28
N PHE A 126 10.23 6.52 -3.73
CA PHE A 126 8.79 6.36 -3.92
C PHE A 126 8.40 5.16 -4.79
N PRO A 127 9.09 4.84 -5.91
CA PRO A 127 8.80 3.64 -6.69
C PRO A 127 8.89 2.34 -5.87
N PHE A 128 9.84 2.25 -4.93
CA PHE A 128 9.94 1.07 -4.05
C PHE A 128 8.81 1.04 -3.02
N ILE A 129 8.39 2.19 -2.51
CA ILE A 129 7.22 2.31 -1.62
C ILE A 129 5.95 1.86 -2.37
N VAL A 130 5.80 2.24 -3.65
CA VAL A 130 4.70 1.78 -4.51
C VAL A 130 4.76 0.26 -4.70
N MET A 131 5.95 -0.33 -4.91
CA MET A 131 6.10 -1.79 -5.06
C MET A 131 5.61 -2.58 -3.85
N THR A 132 5.76 -2.03 -2.65
CA THR A 132 5.27 -2.64 -1.40
C THR A 132 3.79 -2.33 -1.12
N GLY A 133 3.15 -1.48 -1.94
CA GLY A 133 1.79 -0.99 -1.71
C GLY A 133 1.67 0.01 -0.54
N MET A 134 2.79 0.35 0.11
CA MET A 134 2.81 1.23 1.29
C MET A 134 2.50 2.70 0.99
N HIS A 135 2.53 3.11 -0.28
CA HIS A 135 2.20 4.49 -0.68
C HIS A 135 0.78 4.90 -0.26
N HIS A 136 -0.16 3.96 -0.19
CA HIS A 136 -1.51 4.22 0.33
C HIS A 136 -1.53 4.58 1.82
N ALA A 137 -0.57 4.12 2.60
CA ALA A 137 -0.44 4.49 4.01
C ALA A 137 0.05 5.94 4.19
N LEU A 138 0.74 6.50 3.19
CA LEU A 138 1.20 7.89 3.21
C LEU A 138 0.09 8.88 2.83
N THR A 139 -0.89 8.46 2.03
CA THR A 139 -1.99 9.32 1.56
C THR A 139 -2.76 10.01 2.71
N PRO A 140 -3.19 9.34 3.78
CA PRO A 140 -3.87 10.00 4.89
C PRO A 140 -3.01 11.05 5.60
N ILE A 141 -1.68 10.84 5.64
CA ILE A 141 -0.73 11.77 6.25
C ILE A 141 -0.68 13.07 5.43
N GLY A 142 -0.57 12.95 4.09
CA GLY A 142 -0.60 14.10 3.18
C GLY A 142 -1.95 14.83 3.23
N LEU A 143 -3.08 14.12 3.25
CA LEU A 143 -4.40 14.71 3.38
C LEU A 143 -4.58 15.44 4.71
N ASN A 144 -4.09 14.88 5.81
CA ASN A 144 -4.12 15.53 7.12
C ASN A 144 -3.24 16.80 7.14
N ALA A 145 -2.07 16.78 6.49
CA ALA A 145 -1.22 17.96 6.35
C ALA A 145 -1.95 19.08 5.61
N ILE A 146 -2.68 18.77 4.54
CA ILE A 146 -3.50 19.74 3.81
C ILE A 146 -4.65 20.26 4.69
N ALA A 147 -5.34 19.36 5.40
CA ALA A 147 -6.48 19.72 6.22
C ALA A 147 -6.10 20.63 7.40
N THR A 148 -4.93 20.44 8.00
CA THR A 148 -4.46 21.21 9.17
C THR A 148 -3.60 22.40 8.81
N GLY A 149 -2.74 22.27 7.79
CA GLY A 149 -1.76 23.29 7.38
C GLY A 149 -2.07 23.98 6.06
N GLY A 150 -3.13 23.56 5.34
CA GLY A 150 -3.52 24.12 4.05
C GLY A 150 -2.67 23.64 2.87
N THR A 151 -1.50 23.02 3.13
CA THR A 151 -0.57 22.55 2.08
C THR A 151 0.15 21.27 2.51
N ASP A 152 0.41 20.39 1.55
CA ASP A 152 1.37 19.29 1.72
C ASP A 152 2.62 19.58 0.89
N THR A 153 3.74 19.71 1.58
CA THR A 153 5.05 20.01 0.97
C THR A 153 5.94 18.78 0.87
N LEU A 154 5.47 17.62 1.26
CA LEU A 154 6.31 16.42 1.37
C LEU A 154 5.79 15.24 0.55
N ILE A 155 4.60 14.73 0.87
CA ILE A 155 4.14 13.43 0.38
C ILE A 155 3.66 13.53 -1.07
N PHE A 156 2.68 14.39 -1.34
CA PHE A 156 2.14 14.53 -2.70
C PHE A 156 3.14 15.17 -3.65
N VAL A 157 3.99 16.09 -3.17
CA VAL A 157 5.08 16.64 -3.99
C VAL A 157 6.06 15.56 -4.40
N SER A 158 6.50 14.70 -3.46
CA SER A 158 7.39 13.58 -3.76
C SER A 158 6.74 12.56 -4.71
N GLN A 159 5.45 12.30 -4.54
CA GLN A 159 4.69 11.41 -5.41
C GLN A 159 4.61 11.93 -6.84
N VAL A 160 4.29 13.21 -7.02
CA VAL A 160 4.21 13.84 -8.36
C VAL A 160 5.57 13.81 -9.05
N CYS A 161 6.65 14.16 -8.36
CA CYS A 161 8.00 14.08 -8.91
C CYS A 161 8.35 12.65 -9.37
N SER A 162 8.04 11.65 -8.56
CA SER A 162 8.26 10.24 -8.89
C SER A 162 7.43 9.79 -10.10
N ASN A 163 6.15 10.20 -10.16
CA ASN A 163 5.24 9.84 -11.26
C ASN A 163 5.73 10.43 -12.60
N LEU A 164 6.16 11.69 -12.60
CA LEU A 164 6.71 12.34 -13.77
C LEU A 164 8.00 11.69 -14.24
N ALA A 165 8.90 11.32 -13.32
CA ALA A 165 10.13 10.61 -13.65
C ALA A 165 9.87 9.23 -14.25
N GLN A 166 8.93 8.46 -13.70
CA GLN A 166 8.53 7.16 -14.24
C GLN A 166 7.87 7.28 -15.61
N SER A 167 7.04 8.33 -15.81
CA SER A 167 6.44 8.63 -17.10
C SER A 167 7.52 8.95 -18.13
N GLY A 168 8.43 9.86 -17.82
CA GLY A 168 9.54 10.25 -18.71
C GLY A 168 10.43 9.05 -19.07
N ALA A 169 10.77 8.21 -18.10
CA ALA A 169 11.54 6.99 -18.32
C ALA A 169 10.81 6.01 -19.25
N SER A 170 9.50 5.82 -19.07
CA SER A 170 8.69 4.94 -19.91
C SER A 170 8.52 5.48 -21.31
N LEU A 171 8.27 6.77 -21.47
CA LEU A 171 8.17 7.42 -22.79
C LEU A 171 9.51 7.38 -23.55
N ALA A 172 10.64 7.55 -22.86
CA ALA A 172 11.96 7.39 -23.44
C ALA A 172 12.19 5.96 -23.99
N VAL A 173 11.72 4.95 -23.24
CA VAL A 173 11.73 3.55 -23.73
C VAL A 173 10.83 3.38 -24.94
N ALA A 174 9.65 4.00 -24.97
CA ALA A 174 8.72 3.96 -26.10
C ALA A 174 9.35 4.51 -27.39
N VAL A 175 10.10 5.61 -27.28
CA VAL A 175 10.77 6.23 -28.43
C VAL A 175 11.97 5.37 -28.91
N ARG A 176 12.73 4.78 -27.97
CA ARG A 176 13.98 4.09 -28.28
C ARG A 176 13.83 2.60 -28.56
N SER A 177 12.74 1.99 -28.16
CA SER A 177 12.52 0.55 -28.37
C SER A 177 12.34 0.22 -29.85
N LYS A 178 12.99 -0.87 -30.28
CA LYS A 178 12.81 -1.47 -31.61
C LYS A 178 11.69 -2.51 -31.63
N ASP A 179 11.31 -3.03 -30.46
CA ASP A 179 10.22 -4.00 -30.32
C ASP A 179 8.87 -3.24 -30.29
N SER A 180 8.00 -3.59 -31.24
CA SER A 180 6.67 -2.98 -31.38
C SER A 180 5.79 -3.16 -30.13
N ASN A 181 5.84 -4.35 -29.51
CA ASN A 181 5.04 -4.64 -28.31
C ASN A 181 5.53 -3.81 -27.12
N MET A 182 6.86 -3.73 -26.94
CA MET A 182 7.44 -2.92 -25.87
C MET A 182 7.17 -1.42 -26.10
N LYS A 183 7.20 -0.96 -27.35
CA LYS A 183 6.90 0.42 -27.70
C LYS A 183 5.46 0.80 -27.33
N GLN A 184 4.49 -0.04 -27.68
CA GLN A 184 3.08 0.19 -27.34
C GLN A 184 2.86 0.18 -25.83
N LEU A 185 3.40 -0.85 -25.14
CA LEU A 185 3.30 -0.96 -23.68
C LEU A 185 3.91 0.26 -22.97
N ALA A 186 5.11 0.66 -23.37
CA ALA A 186 5.81 1.77 -22.76
C ALA A 186 5.13 3.13 -23.03
N SER A 187 4.51 3.32 -24.22
CA SER A 187 3.72 4.53 -24.51
C SER A 187 2.49 4.62 -23.62
N ALA A 188 1.70 3.53 -23.54
CA ALA A 188 0.50 3.50 -22.71
C ALA A 188 0.84 3.65 -21.22
N ALA A 189 1.89 2.97 -20.75
CA ALA A 189 2.36 3.04 -19.38
C ALA A 189 2.90 4.43 -19.01
N GLY A 190 3.59 5.09 -19.93
CA GLY A 190 4.09 6.46 -19.75
C GLY A 190 2.96 7.48 -19.58
N VAL A 191 1.94 7.39 -20.43
CA VAL A 191 0.73 8.25 -20.31
C VAL A 191 -0.02 7.95 -19.01
N SER A 192 -0.18 6.67 -18.66
CA SER A 192 -0.81 6.26 -17.39
C SER A 192 -0.09 6.85 -16.18
N ALA A 193 1.26 6.83 -16.19
CA ALA A 193 2.07 7.38 -15.10
C ALA A 193 1.93 8.90 -14.97
N LEU A 194 1.75 9.64 -16.07
CA LEU A 194 1.41 11.08 -16.04
C LEU A 194 0.09 11.33 -15.30
N MET A 195 -0.87 10.43 -15.45
CA MET A 195 -2.17 10.51 -14.77
C MET A 195 -2.12 10.02 -13.31
N GLY A 196 -0.94 9.62 -12.81
CA GLY A 196 -0.75 9.17 -11.44
C GLY A 196 -0.79 7.66 -11.23
N ILE A 197 -1.03 6.87 -12.28
CA ILE A 197 -1.08 5.40 -12.22
C ILE A 197 0.26 4.86 -12.70
N THR A 198 1.16 4.57 -11.77
CA THR A 198 2.56 4.23 -12.07
C THR A 198 2.84 2.74 -12.15
N GLU A 199 1.93 1.88 -11.71
CA GLU A 199 2.11 0.42 -11.70
C GLU A 199 2.42 -0.17 -13.09
N PRO A 200 1.73 0.22 -14.19
CA PRO A 200 2.08 -0.28 -15.52
C PRO A 200 3.47 0.15 -15.98
N ALA A 201 3.89 1.37 -15.65
CA ALA A 201 5.21 1.88 -15.96
C ALA A 201 6.30 1.15 -15.15
N LEU A 202 6.03 0.95 -13.87
CA LEU A 202 6.96 0.30 -12.93
C LEU A 202 7.18 -1.17 -13.29
N TYR A 203 6.11 -1.96 -13.31
CA TYR A 203 6.20 -3.42 -13.51
C TYR A 203 6.35 -3.82 -14.98
N GLY A 204 5.68 -3.11 -15.89
CA GLY A 204 5.69 -3.45 -17.32
C GLY A 204 6.96 -3.00 -18.05
N VAL A 205 7.56 -1.89 -17.65
CA VAL A 205 8.64 -1.23 -18.38
C VAL A 205 9.91 -1.10 -17.56
N THR A 206 9.87 -0.33 -16.48
CA THR A 206 11.11 0.12 -15.82
C THR A 206 11.81 -1.02 -15.07
N LEU A 207 11.08 -1.83 -14.30
CA LEU A 207 11.64 -3.00 -13.60
C LEU A 207 12.11 -4.08 -14.57
N LYS A 208 11.37 -4.32 -15.65
CA LYS A 208 11.72 -5.32 -16.65
C LYS A 208 13.05 -5.00 -17.35
N LEU A 209 13.30 -3.72 -17.60
CA LEU A 209 14.51 -3.26 -18.27
C LEU A 209 15.66 -2.89 -17.32
N LYS A 210 15.40 -2.75 -16.02
CA LYS A 210 16.35 -2.38 -14.93
C LYS A 210 17.01 -1.00 -15.09
N ARG A 211 17.60 -0.69 -16.24
CA ARG A 211 18.27 0.62 -16.50
C ARG A 211 17.34 1.84 -16.34
N PRO A 212 16.09 1.83 -16.85
CA PRO A 212 15.17 2.94 -16.65
C PRO A 212 14.81 3.19 -15.17
N VAL A 213 14.85 2.16 -14.31
CA VAL A 213 14.65 2.35 -12.85
C VAL A 213 15.72 3.26 -12.29
N VAL A 214 16.99 3.01 -12.62
CA VAL A 214 18.11 3.82 -12.14
C VAL A 214 18.00 5.26 -12.64
N ALA A 215 17.65 5.45 -13.90
CA ALA A 215 17.42 6.78 -14.46
C ALA A 215 16.27 7.51 -13.75
N CYS A 216 15.18 6.81 -13.46
CA CYS A 216 14.03 7.33 -12.73
C CYS A 216 14.41 7.80 -11.32
N LEU A 217 15.21 6.99 -10.58
CA LEU A 217 15.67 7.30 -9.24
C LEU A 217 16.61 8.53 -9.20
N LEU A 218 17.48 8.65 -10.21
CA LEU A 218 18.42 9.76 -10.30
C LEU A 218 17.73 11.07 -10.69
N TYR A 219 16.70 11.00 -11.56
CA TYR A 219 16.01 12.19 -12.07
C TYR A 219 15.01 12.78 -11.08
N THR A 220 14.56 12.02 -10.09
CA THR A 220 13.69 12.52 -9.02
C THR A 220 14.43 13.30 -7.94
N SER A 221 15.75 13.31 -7.96
CA SER A 221 16.53 14.19 -7.09
C SER A 221 16.36 15.64 -7.54
N PRO A 222 15.97 16.56 -6.64
CA PRO A 222 15.88 17.98 -6.99
C PRO A 222 17.24 18.46 -7.49
N SER A 223 17.26 19.00 -8.71
CA SER A 223 18.47 19.62 -9.26
C SER A 223 18.75 20.91 -8.49
N PRO A 224 20.00 21.18 -8.08
CA PRO A 224 20.35 22.44 -7.44
C PRO A 224 20.26 23.66 -8.37
N ARG A 225 19.71 23.49 -9.56
CA ARG A 225 19.65 24.53 -10.62
C ARG A 225 18.24 25.00 -10.98
N ASP A 226 17.18 24.48 -10.30
CA ASP A 226 15.81 24.93 -10.54
C ASP A 226 15.28 25.79 -9.38
#